data_c648135e81cf788e16ac2d8d92cd3241
#
_entry.id   c648135e81cf788e16ac2d8d92cd3241
#
_cell.length_a   1.000
_cell.length_b   1.000
_cell.length_c   1.000
_cell.angle_alpha   90.00
_cell.angle_beta   90.00
_cell.angle_gamma   90.00
#
_symmetry.space_group_name_H-M   'P 1'
#
loop_
_entity.id
_entity.type
_entity.pdbx_description
1 polymer ?
#
loop_
_entity_poly.entity_id
_entity_poly.type
_entity_poly.pdbx_seq_one_letter_code
_entity_poly.pdbx_strand_id
1 'polypeptide(L)'
;MEPITVAVIDDNRLVREGLAAMLNKLPNFHAVAYAGTEAAVAEGRGPSVLLLDMGLGDVENARVVASLVKDMPGTRIIAMDLMPLSEEILELVNAGVSGIVMKDSSFDECVATVRAVAGGETILPPMTDTLVAHIAKEARGRKAQDVLEDVRMTPRELEVIELIGEGLSNKEIAQRLDIAAHTVKSHVRNVMEKLALHTRLQIAAYSRR
;
A
#
# COMPACT_ATOMS: atom_id res chain seq x y z
N MET A 1 -1.01 -3.63 -32.07
CA MET A 1 -1.50 -3.27 -30.73
C MET A 1 -0.96 -1.90 -30.41
N GLU A 2 -1.79 -0.99 -29.98
CA GLU A 2 -1.32 0.34 -29.55
C GLU A 2 -0.38 0.19 -28.35
N PRO A 3 0.68 1.00 -28.25
CA PRO A 3 1.59 0.95 -27.13
C PRO A 3 0.88 1.36 -25.84
N ILE A 4 1.20 0.69 -24.75
CA ILE A 4 0.74 1.06 -23.40
C ILE A 4 1.55 2.28 -22.98
N THR A 5 0.89 3.43 -22.89
CA THR A 5 1.51 4.66 -22.38
C THR A 5 1.41 4.70 -20.87
N VAL A 6 2.52 4.89 -20.19
CA VAL A 6 2.62 4.86 -18.72
C VAL A 6 3.23 6.17 -18.22
N ALA A 7 2.55 6.84 -17.29
CA ALA A 7 3.16 7.89 -16.50
C ALA A 7 3.61 7.29 -15.14
N VAL A 8 4.82 7.60 -14.72
CA VAL A 8 5.36 7.18 -13.42
C VAL A 8 5.55 8.42 -12.55
N ILE A 9 4.83 8.49 -11.45
CA ILE A 9 4.91 9.58 -10.45
C ILE A 9 5.38 9.00 -9.13
N ASP A 10 6.51 9.50 -8.66
CA ASP A 10 7.17 9.08 -7.43
C ASP A 10 8.04 10.26 -6.96
N ASP A 11 8.14 10.53 -5.67
CA ASP A 11 8.97 11.61 -5.14
C ASP A 11 10.47 11.25 -5.27
N ASN A 12 10.79 9.96 -5.20
CA ASN A 12 12.14 9.46 -5.39
C ASN A 12 12.52 9.43 -6.89
N ARG A 13 13.40 10.36 -7.28
CA ARG A 13 13.87 10.49 -8.66
C ARG A 13 14.45 9.20 -9.24
N LEU A 14 15.21 8.45 -8.44
CA LEU A 14 15.83 7.20 -8.88
C LEU A 14 14.78 6.13 -9.19
N VAL A 15 13.73 6.04 -8.37
CA VAL A 15 12.64 5.09 -8.56
C VAL A 15 11.85 5.43 -9.82
N ARG A 16 11.36 6.66 -9.96
CA ARG A 16 10.54 7.03 -11.13
C ARG A 16 11.28 6.94 -12.45
N GLU A 17 12.55 7.42 -12.52
CA GLU A 17 13.37 7.35 -13.73
C GLU A 17 13.81 5.91 -14.02
N GLY A 18 14.17 5.15 -12.99
CA GLY A 18 14.55 3.74 -13.09
C GLY A 18 13.39 2.87 -13.60
N LEU A 19 12.21 3.03 -13.01
CA LEU A 19 11.02 2.28 -13.40
C LEU A 19 10.60 2.61 -14.84
N ALA A 20 10.56 3.89 -15.20
CA ALA A 20 10.28 4.31 -16.57
C ALA A 20 11.30 3.74 -17.58
N ALA A 21 12.60 3.78 -17.24
CA ALA A 21 13.64 3.21 -18.09
C ALA A 21 13.53 1.68 -18.24
N MET A 22 13.14 0.96 -17.19
CA MET A 22 12.91 -0.49 -17.24
C MET A 22 11.67 -0.82 -18.07
N LEU A 23 10.58 -0.11 -17.93
CA LEU A 23 9.36 -0.28 -18.72
C LEU A 23 9.63 -0.04 -20.20
N ASN A 24 10.40 1.01 -20.56
CA ASN A 24 10.75 1.34 -21.94
C ASN A 24 11.65 0.28 -22.64
N LYS A 25 12.24 -0.65 -21.89
CA LYS A 25 12.95 -1.81 -22.49
C LYS A 25 12.01 -2.91 -22.96
N LEU A 26 10.76 -2.88 -22.52
CA LEU A 26 9.78 -3.89 -22.89
C LEU A 26 9.06 -3.50 -24.20
N PRO A 27 8.74 -4.47 -25.04
CA PRO A 27 7.97 -4.21 -26.26
C PRO A 27 6.58 -3.68 -25.90
N ASN A 28 6.11 -2.71 -26.66
CA ASN A 28 4.79 -2.07 -26.53
C ASN A 28 4.59 -1.25 -25.26
N PHE A 29 5.65 -0.80 -24.60
CA PHE A 29 5.57 0.17 -23.52
C PHE A 29 6.17 1.52 -23.93
N HIS A 30 5.54 2.60 -23.49
CA HIS A 30 6.07 3.95 -23.56
C HIS A 30 5.86 4.63 -22.21
N ALA A 31 6.89 4.72 -21.39
CA ALA A 31 6.84 5.22 -20.04
C ALA A 31 7.58 6.56 -19.91
N VAL A 32 6.95 7.52 -19.23
CA VAL A 32 7.50 8.83 -18.90
C VAL A 32 7.47 9.06 -17.40
N ALA A 33 8.55 9.59 -16.85
CA ALA A 33 8.69 9.89 -15.43
C ALA A 33 8.33 11.36 -15.14
N TYR A 34 7.48 11.60 -14.14
CA TYR A 34 7.06 12.93 -13.70
C TYR A 34 7.35 13.12 -12.22
N ALA A 35 7.72 14.34 -11.84
CA ALA A 35 7.98 14.69 -10.44
C ALA A 35 6.69 14.96 -9.64
N GLY A 36 5.55 15.09 -10.31
CA GLY A 36 4.25 15.35 -9.68
C GLY A 36 3.10 15.19 -10.66
N THR A 37 1.90 15.17 -10.13
CA THR A 37 0.65 14.93 -10.86
C THR A 37 0.31 16.03 -11.86
N GLU A 38 0.66 17.28 -11.55
CA GLU A 38 0.37 18.46 -12.40
C GLU A 38 1.02 18.36 -13.77
N ALA A 39 2.27 17.86 -13.82
CA ALA A 39 3.00 17.70 -15.07
C ALA A 39 2.39 16.60 -15.96
N ALA A 40 1.90 15.53 -15.36
CA ALA A 40 1.25 14.43 -16.08
C ALA A 40 -0.12 14.83 -16.65
N VAL A 41 -0.87 15.68 -15.94
CA VAL A 41 -2.17 16.22 -16.39
C VAL A 41 -2.01 17.22 -17.54
N ALA A 42 -0.94 18.01 -17.55
CA ALA A 42 -0.74 19.10 -18.51
C ALA A 42 -0.51 18.65 -19.97
N GLU A 43 -0.18 17.37 -20.22
CA GLU A 43 0.11 16.86 -21.57
C GLU A 43 -1.13 16.63 -22.46
N GLY A 44 -2.35 16.86 -21.95
CA GLY A 44 -3.59 16.95 -22.73
C GLY A 44 -4.16 15.62 -23.28
N ARG A 45 -3.35 14.58 -23.48
CA ARG A 45 -3.76 13.18 -23.64
C ARG A 45 -3.19 12.40 -22.50
N GLY A 46 -4.04 12.07 -21.52
CA GLY A 46 -3.62 11.25 -20.39
C GLY A 46 -2.98 9.93 -20.83
N PRO A 47 -2.03 9.39 -20.07
CA PRO A 47 -1.47 8.06 -20.32
C PRO A 47 -2.57 6.99 -20.17
N SER A 48 -2.35 5.80 -20.78
CA SER A 48 -3.25 4.66 -20.56
C SER A 48 -3.27 4.23 -19.09
N VAL A 49 -2.10 4.31 -18.44
CA VAL A 49 -1.89 3.93 -17.05
C VAL A 49 -1.05 4.99 -16.35
N LEU A 50 -1.44 5.33 -15.14
CA LEU A 50 -0.68 6.17 -14.21
C LEU A 50 -0.23 5.30 -13.03
N LEU A 51 1.08 5.13 -12.88
CA LEU A 51 1.71 4.56 -11.68
C LEU A 51 1.96 5.70 -10.69
N LEU A 52 1.30 5.66 -9.55
CA LEU A 52 1.31 6.72 -8.56
C LEU A 52 1.83 6.19 -7.22
N ASP A 53 2.95 6.73 -6.76
CA ASP A 53 3.47 6.46 -5.43
C ASP A 53 2.56 7.08 -4.36
N MET A 54 2.24 6.29 -3.32
CA MET A 54 1.40 6.72 -2.20
C MET A 54 2.22 7.38 -1.06
N GLY A 55 3.53 7.42 -1.18
CA GLY A 55 4.44 8.14 -0.27
C GLY A 55 4.54 9.65 -0.54
N LEU A 56 3.78 10.22 -1.46
CA LEU A 56 3.86 11.62 -1.91
C LEU A 56 3.38 12.66 -0.89
N GLY A 57 3.81 12.56 0.37
CA GLY A 57 3.62 13.58 1.41
C GLY A 57 2.34 13.44 2.25
N ASP A 58 2.04 14.49 3.03
CA ASP A 58 0.93 14.52 4.02
C ASP A 58 -0.48 14.69 3.41
N VAL A 59 -0.64 14.48 2.12
CA VAL A 59 -1.93 14.65 1.45
C VAL A 59 -2.71 13.35 1.50
N GLU A 60 -4.00 13.46 1.78
CA GLU A 60 -4.93 12.32 1.77
C GLU A 60 -4.96 11.69 0.35
N ASN A 61 -4.23 10.59 0.17
CA ASN A 61 -3.99 9.92 -1.12
C ASN A 61 -5.28 9.64 -1.90
N ALA A 62 -6.35 9.25 -1.21
CA ALA A 62 -7.66 9.01 -1.81
C ALA A 62 -8.24 10.26 -2.50
N ARG A 63 -8.01 11.46 -1.95
CA ARG A 63 -8.44 12.72 -2.59
C ARG A 63 -7.64 13.01 -3.84
N VAL A 64 -6.33 12.76 -3.83
CA VAL A 64 -5.48 12.91 -5.01
C VAL A 64 -5.95 11.99 -6.12
N VAL A 65 -6.19 10.72 -5.81
CA VAL A 65 -6.72 9.73 -6.76
C VAL A 65 -8.08 10.16 -7.32
N ALA A 66 -9.02 10.57 -6.46
CA ALA A 66 -10.35 11.01 -6.90
C ALA A 66 -10.29 12.23 -7.84
N SER A 67 -9.36 13.19 -7.58
CA SER A 67 -9.12 14.31 -8.47
C SER A 67 -8.58 13.84 -9.84
N LEU A 68 -7.55 12.97 -9.82
CA LEU A 68 -6.95 12.45 -11.04
C LEU A 68 -7.92 11.63 -11.89
N VAL A 69 -8.77 10.83 -11.28
CA VAL A 69 -9.85 10.08 -11.98
C VAL A 69 -10.79 11.06 -12.70
N LYS A 70 -11.12 12.19 -12.07
CA LYS A 70 -11.98 13.23 -12.65
C LYS A 70 -11.27 13.99 -13.76
N ASP A 71 -10.00 14.34 -13.56
CA ASP A 71 -9.23 15.20 -14.47
C ASP A 71 -8.72 14.41 -15.69
N MET A 72 -8.53 13.10 -15.55
CA MET A 72 -8.05 12.18 -16.59
C MET A 72 -8.96 10.96 -16.76
N PRO A 73 -10.21 11.12 -17.24
CA PRO A 73 -11.23 10.04 -17.23
C PRO A 73 -10.87 8.81 -18.11
N GLY A 74 -9.87 8.94 -18.97
CA GLY A 74 -9.35 7.82 -19.80
C GLY A 74 -8.15 7.10 -19.22
N THR A 75 -7.55 7.62 -18.14
CA THR A 75 -6.35 7.09 -17.49
C THR A 75 -6.71 6.16 -16.35
N ARG A 76 -6.08 5.00 -16.29
CA ARG A 76 -6.24 4.04 -15.21
C ARG A 76 -5.14 4.22 -14.18
N ILE A 77 -5.49 4.36 -12.91
CA ILE A 77 -4.55 4.65 -11.84
C ILE A 77 -4.17 3.36 -11.13
N ILE A 78 -2.88 3.14 -10.98
CA ILE A 78 -2.28 2.09 -10.16
C ILE A 78 -1.54 2.76 -9.00
N ALA A 79 -1.97 2.48 -7.78
CA ALA A 79 -1.28 2.92 -6.57
C ALA A 79 -0.07 2.04 -6.30
N MET A 80 1.07 2.65 -5.93
CA MET A 80 2.33 1.96 -5.60
C MET A 80 2.77 2.25 -4.16
N ASP A 81 3.75 1.48 -3.68
CA ASP A 81 4.40 1.58 -2.37
C ASP A 81 3.46 1.38 -1.17
N LEU A 82 2.36 0.67 -1.38
CA LEU A 82 1.41 0.34 -0.33
C LEU A 82 1.85 -0.87 0.49
N MET A 83 1.51 -0.83 1.77
CA MET A 83 1.70 -1.95 2.67
C MET A 83 0.44 -2.82 2.72
N PRO A 84 0.58 -4.15 2.85
CA PRO A 84 -0.55 -5.04 3.09
C PRO A 84 -1.34 -4.60 4.32
N LEU A 85 -2.68 -4.64 4.27
CA LEU A 85 -3.61 -4.26 5.36
C LEU A 85 -3.60 -2.76 5.75
N SER A 86 -3.31 -1.85 4.84
CA SER A 86 -3.61 -0.45 5.13
C SER A 86 -5.11 -0.17 4.92
N GLU A 87 -5.75 0.52 5.85
CA GLU A 87 -7.11 1.07 5.68
C GLU A 87 -7.19 1.93 4.42
N GLU A 88 -6.07 2.51 4.04
CA GLU A 88 -5.85 3.29 2.83
C GLU A 88 -6.21 2.53 1.53
N ILE A 89 -6.03 1.19 1.49
CA ILE A 89 -6.41 0.40 0.30
C ILE A 89 -7.90 0.55 -0.02
N LEU A 90 -8.76 0.53 0.99
CA LEU A 90 -10.21 0.72 0.80
C LEU A 90 -10.55 2.11 0.31
N GLU A 91 -9.93 3.13 0.90
CA GLU A 91 -10.13 4.52 0.49
C GLU A 91 -9.68 4.73 -0.95
N LEU A 92 -8.56 4.14 -1.36
CA LEU A 92 -8.04 4.21 -2.73
C LEU A 92 -8.95 3.46 -3.73
N VAL A 93 -9.47 2.29 -3.37
CA VAL A 93 -10.44 1.56 -4.19
C VAL A 93 -11.72 2.38 -4.38
N ASN A 94 -12.25 2.97 -3.31
CA ASN A 94 -13.42 3.84 -3.37
C ASN A 94 -13.15 5.12 -4.18
N ALA A 95 -11.91 5.63 -4.17
CA ALA A 95 -11.49 6.77 -4.96
C ALA A 95 -11.32 6.46 -6.46
N GLY A 96 -11.32 5.16 -6.86
CA GLY A 96 -11.31 4.74 -8.26
C GLY A 96 -9.96 4.21 -8.77
N VAL A 97 -9.07 3.74 -7.88
CA VAL A 97 -7.86 3.02 -8.27
C VAL A 97 -8.22 1.76 -9.05
N SER A 98 -7.51 1.53 -10.15
CA SER A 98 -7.69 0.36 -11.02
C SER A 98 -6.72 -0.77 -10.72
N GLY A 99 -5.67 -0.50 -9.96
CA GLY A 99 -4.68 -1.51 -9.58
C GLY A 99 -3.84 -1.07 -8.38
N ILE A 100 -3.23 -2.05 -7.73
CA ILE A 100 -2.33 -1.83 -6.59
C ILE A 100 -1.08 -2.67 -6.80
N VAL A 101 0.08 -2.03 -6.65
CA VAL A 101 1.42 -2.66 -6.61
C VAL A 101 1.97 -2.46 -5.21
N MET A 102 2.19 -3.56 -4.52
CA MET A 102 2.67 -3.53 -3.13
C MET A 102 4.14 -3.14 -3.08
N LYS A 103 4.59 -2.65 -1.93
CA LYS A 103 5.98 -2.20 -1.69
C LYS A 103 7.04 -3.28 -1.97
N ASP A 104 6.71 -4.53 -1.72
CA ASP A 104 7.58 -5.69 -1.91
C ASP A 104 7.38 -6.42 -3.25
N SER A 105 6.51 -5.88 -4.12
CA SER A 105 6.27 -6.44 -5.45
C SER A 105 7.52 -6.39 -6.34
N SER A 106 7.72 -7.46 -7.07
CA SER A 106 8.76 -7.52 -8.11
C SER A 106 8.42 -6.65 -9.32
N PHE A 107 9.42 -6.32 -10.14
CA PHE A 107 9.20 -5.63 -11.41
C PHE A 107 8.27 -6.40 -12.35
N ASP A 108 8.38 -7.73 -12.39
CA ASP A 108 7.53 -8.57 -13.24
C ASP A 108 6.06 -8.53 -12.81
N GLU A 109 5.77 -8.49 -11.50
CA GLU A 109 4.42 -8.31 -10.95
C GLU A 109 3.88 -6.92 -11.28
N CYS A 110 4.71 -5.87 -11.17
CA CYS A 110 4.34 -4.53 -11.60
C CYS A 110 3.97 -4.51 -13.09
N VAL A 111 4.78 -5.09 -13.96
CA VAL A 111 4.51 -5.19 -15.41
C VAL A 111 3.23 -5.96 -15.69
N ALA A 112 3.00 -7.09 -15.00
CA ALA A 112 1.77 -7.86 -15.14
C ALA A 112 0.53 -7.04 -14.76
N THR A 113 0.60 -6.31 -13.64
CA THR A 113 -0.46 -5.41 -13.18
C THR A 113 -0.73 -4.30 -14.20
N VAL A 114 0.31 -3.64 -14.72
CA VAL A 114 0.16 -2.58 -15.73
C VAL A 114 -0.51 -3.12 -17.00
N ARG A 115 -0.14 -4.30 -17.48
CA ARG A 115 -0.74 -4.92 -18.67
C ARG A 115 -2.21 -5.24 -18.47
N ALA A 116 -2.56 -5.87 -17.34
CA ALA A 116 -3.93 -6.24 -17.02
C ALA A 116 -4.83 -4.99 -16.86
N VAL A 117 -4.33 -3.97 -16.13
CA VAL A 117 -5.05 -2.70 -15.95
C VAL A 117 -5.19 -1.97 -17.28
N ALA A 118 -4.18 -1.90 -18.13
CA ALA A 118 -4.28 -1.33 -19.47
C ALA A 118 -5.32 -2.06 -20.33
N GLY A 119 -5.45 -3.39 -20.14
CA GLY A 119 -6.48 -4.23 -20.77
C GLY A 119 -7.89 -4.05 -20.24
N GLY A 120 -8.07 -3.29 -19.16
CA GLY A 120 -9.38 -3.01 -18.56
C GLY A 120 -9.72 -3.81 -17.33
N GLU A 121 -8.80 -4.62 -16.82
CA GLU A 121 -8.99 -5.36 -15.59
C GLU A 121 -8.74 -4.47 -14.37
N THR A 122 -9.33 -4.83 -13.22
CA THR A 122 -9.00 -4.25 -11.92
C THR A 122 -8.17 -5.26 -11.15
N ILE A 123 -6.96 -4.88 -10.76
CA ILE A 123 -6.00 -5.75 -10.06
C ILE A 123 -5.78 -5.23 -8.65
N LEU A 124 -6.38 -5.91 -7.69
CA LEU A 124 -6.18 -5.66 -6.27
C LEU A 124 -5.30 -6.77 -5.67
N PRO A 125 -4.53 -6.46 -4.62
CA PRO A 125 -3.77 -7.50 -3.93
C PRO A 125 -4.70 -8.60 -3.43
N PRO A 126 -4.21 -9.85 -3.26
CA PRO A 126 -5.00 -10.90 -2.65
C PRO A 126 -5.48 -10.42 -1.29
N MET A 127 -6.81 -10.21 -1.20
CA MET A 127 -7.44 -9.67 -0.02
C MET A 127 -7.42 -10.75 1.06
N THR A 128 -6.74 -10.48 2.15
CA THR A 128 -6.81 -11.36 3.32
C THR A 128 -8.25 -11.40 3.84
N ASP A 129 -8.64 -12.48 4.50
CA ASP A 129 -9.97 -12.63 5.12
C ASP A 129 -10.31 -11.42 6.00
N THR A 130 -9.29 -10.80 6.60
CA THR A 130 -9.40 -9.59 7.41
C THR A 130 -9.85 -8.36 6.58
N LEU A 131 -9.32 -8.16 5.38
CA LEU A 131 -9.70 -7.06 4.50
C LEU A 131 -11.09 -7.29 3.91
N VAL A 132 -11.42 -8.54 3.54
CA VAL A 132 -12.76 -8.93 3.10
C VAL A 132 -13.79 -8.71 4.22
N ALA A 133 -13.44 -9.08 5.47
CA ALA A 133 -14.27 -8.84 6.64
C ALA A 133 -14.45 -7.33 6.91
N HIS A 134 -13.40 -6.52 6.72
CA HIS A 134 -13.46 -5.07 6.86
C HIS A 134 -14.39 -4.44 5.82
N ILE A 135 -14.26 -4.78 4.54
CA ILE A 135 -15.16 -4.33 3.47
C ILE A 135 -16.61 -4.73 3.77
N ALA A 136 -16.84 -5.98 4.17
CA ALA A 136 -18.17 -6.46 4.52
C ALA A 136 -18.76 -5.74 5.75
N LYS A 137 -17.91 -5.26 6.65
CA LYS A 137 -18.27 -4.56 7.88
C LYS A 137 -18.59 -3.09 7.62
N GLU A 138 -17.79 -2.39 6.80
CA GLU A 138 -18.09 -1.02 6.36
C GLU A 138 -19.39 -0.97 5.55
N ALA A 139 -19.60 -1.90 4.64
CA ALA A 139 -20.87 -2.05 3.90
C ALA A 139 -22.08 -2.24 4.83
N ARG A 140 -21.86 -2.68 6.07
CA ARG A 140 -22.90 -2.84 7.11
C ARG A 140 -22.96 -1.67 8.11
N GLY A 141 -22.13 -0.61 7.96
CA GLY A 141 -22.15 0.59 8.80
C GLY A 141 -21.56 0.42 10.19
N ARG A 142 -20.62 -0.49 10.39
CA ARG A 142 -19.93 -0.70 11.68
C ARG A 142 -18.59 0.03 11.74
N LYS A 143 -18.25 0.58 12.94
CA LYS A 143 -17.03 1.37 13.15
C LYS A 143 -15.75 0.52 13.22
N ALA A 144 -14.62 1.10 12.79
CA ALA A 144 -13.29 0.49 12.73
C ALA A 144 -12.78 -0.19 14.03
N GLN A 145 -13.31 0.22 15.18
CA GLN A 145 -12.92 -0.30 16.50
C GLN A 145 -13.18 -1.80 16.70
N ASP A 146 -14.11 -2.36 15.94
CA ASP A 146 -14.46 -3.80 16.04
C ASP A 146 -13.55 -4.71 15.18
N VAL A 147 -12.70 -4.16 14.29
CA VAL A 147 -11.80 -4.96 13.41
C VAL A 147 -10.67 -5.60 14.21
N LEU A 148 -10.26 -4.95 15.30
CA LEU A 148 -9.18 -5.43 16.18
C LEU A 148 -9.55 -6.71 16.94
N GLU A 149 -10.84 -6.95 17.17
CA GLU A 149 -11.32 -8.18 17.82
C GLU A 149 -11.30 -9.39 16.86
N ASP A 150 -11.34 -9.16 15.53
CA ASP A 150 -11.35 -10.23 14.54
C ASP A 150 -9.94 -10.74 14.17
N VAL A 151 -8.89 -9.92 14.33
CA VAL A 151 -7.50 -10.39 14.32
C VAL A 151 -7.25 -11.04 15.67
N ARG A 152 -7.34 -12.37 15.75
CA ARG A 152 -7.14 -13.14 17.00
C ARG A 152 -5.73 -12.95 17.56
N MET A 153 -5.47 -11.77 18.11
CA MET A 153 -4.25 -11.49 18.87
C MET A 153 -4.32 -12.24 20.19
N THR A 154 -3.26 -12.95 20.51
CA THR A 154 -3.16 -13.55 21.85
C THR A 154 -2.95 -12.46 22.89
N PRO A 155 -3.37 -12.67 24.16
CA PRO A 155 -3.10 -11.71 25.23
C PRO A 155 -1.63 -11.32 25.32
N ARG A 156 -0.73 -12.26 25.03
CA ARG A 156 0.71 -12.05 25.06
C ARG A 156 1.22 -11.17 23.93
N GLU A 157 0.62 -11.25 22.76
CA GLU A 157 0.94 -10.38 21.62
C GLU A 157 0.47 -8.94 21.89
N LEU A 158 -0.69 -8.76 22.54
CA LEU A 158 -1.17 -7.44 22.95
C LEU A 158 -0.24 -6.78 23.98
N GLU A 159 0.19 -7.50 25.00
CA GLU A 159 1.18 -7.02 25.97
C GLU A 159 2.49 -6.59 25.29
N VAL A 160 2.94 -7.35 24.30
CA VAL A 160 4.15 -7.02 23.54
C VAL A 160 3.96 -5.75 22.71
N ILE A 161 2.79 -5.54 22.09
CA ILE A 161 2.45 -4.33 21.33
C ILE A 161 2.49 -3.11 22.25
N GLU A 162 1.87 -3.17 23.42
CA GLU A 162 1.86 -2.07 24.40
C GLU A 162 3.27 -1.67 24.81
N LEU A 163 4.10 -2.65 25.19
CA LEU A 163 5.46 -2.40 25.62
C LEU A 163 6.38 -1.87 24.49
N ILE A 164 6.10 -2.24 23.24
CA ILE A 164 6.75 -1.64 22.09
C ILE A 164 6.32 -0.17 21.93
N GLY A 165 5.05 0.13 22.15
CA GLY A 165 4.53 1.48 22.15
C GLY A 165 5.13 2.39 23.22
N GLU A 166 5.50 1.82 24.37
CA GLU A 166 6.27 2.49 25.43
C GLU A 166 7.75 2.68 25.05
N GLY A 167 8.23 2.11 23.94
CA GLY A 167 9.59 2.25 23.43
C GLY A 167 10.59 1.22 23.99
N LEU A 168 10.15 0.18 24.71
CA LEU A 168 11.03 -0.83 25.29
C LEU A 168 11.69 -1.70 24.22
N SER A 169 12.96 -2.06 24.42
CA SER A 169 13.69 -3.05 23.60
C SER A 169 13.20 -4.48 23.89
N ASN A 170 13.49 -5.42 23.00
CA ASN A 170 13.13 -6.84 23.22
C ASN A 170 13.73 -7.43 24.51
N LYS A 171 14.88 -6.91 24.97
CA LYS A 171 15.50 -7.32 26.23
C LYS A 171 14.73 -6.80 27.44
N GLU A 172 14.28 -5.57 27.40
CA GLU A 172 13.48 -4.94 28.46
C GLU A 172 12.07 -5.57 28.51
N ILE A 173 11.45 -5.83 27.36
CA ILE A 173 10.19 -6.57 27.25
C ILE A 173 10.33 -7.97 27.86
N ALA A 174 11.42 -8.68 27.54
CA ALA A 174 11.71 -10.00 28.07
C ALA A 174 11.78 -10.00 29.61
N GLN A 175 12.46 -9.00 30.18
CA GLN A 175 12.55 -8.80 31.63
C GLN A 175 11.19 -8.45 32.24
N ARG A 176 10.44 -7.56 31.60
CA ARG A 176 9.12 -7.12 32.09
C ARG A 176 8.07 -8.24 32.09
N LEU A 177 8.15 -9.13 31.11
CA LEU A 177 7.22 -10.22 30.89
C LEU A 177 7.69 -11.56 31.45
N ASP A 178 8.88 -11.61 32.07
CA ASP A 178 9.55 -12.81 32.60
C ASP A 178 9.62 -13.97 31.58
N ILE A 179 10.10 -13.64 30.36
CA ILE A 179 10.33 -14.59 29.28
C ILE A 179 11.69 -14.39 28.62
N ALA A 180 12.12 -15.35 27.82
CA ALA A 180 13.38 -15.22 27.10
C ALA A 180 13.28 -14.20 25.96
N ALA A 181 14.38 -13.47 25.69
CA ALA A 181 14.42 -12.45 24.64
C ALA A 181 14.12 -13.01 23.23
N HIS A 182 14.46 -14.28 22.96
CA HIS A 182 14.11 -14.93 21.69
C HIS A 182 12.60 -15.19 21.58
N THR A 183 11.91 -15.42 22.70
CA THR A 183 10.43 -15.56 22.74
C THR A 183 9.76 -14.23 22.40
N VAL A 184 10.25 -13.11 22.93
CA VAL A 184 9.78 -11.77 22.55
C VAL A 184 9.96 -11.54 21.04
N LYS A 185 11.13 -11.94 20.49
CA LYS A 185 11.40 -11.83 19.06
C LYS A 185 10.41 -12.62 18.21
N SER A 186 9.99 -13.80 18.68
CA SER A 186 8.95 -14.60 18.04
C SER A 186 7.57 -13.91 18.11
N HIS A 187 7.19 -13.36 19.28
CA HIS A 187 5.95 -12.60 19.41
C HIS A 187 5.93 -11.37 18.50
N VAL A 188 7.02 -10.60 18.45
CA VAL A 188 7.14 -9.44 17.55
C VAL A 188 6.96 -9.85 16.09
N ARG A 189 7.57 -10.97 15.66
CA ARG A 189 7.37 -11.47 14.30
C ARG A 189 5.91 -11.87 14.05
N ASN A 190 5.29 -12.61 14.97
CA ASN A 190 3.89 -13.01 14.84
C ASN A 190 2.94 -11.80 14.81
N VAL A 191 3.22 -10.76 15.61
CA VAL A 191 2.50 -9.48 15.58
C VAL A 191 2.64 -8.83 14.22
N MET A 192 3.87 -8.74 13.69
CA MET A 192 4.11 -8.19 12.35
C MET A 192 3.38 -8.98 11.27
N GLU A 193 3.42 -10.32 11.32
CA GLU A 193 2.71 -11.19 10.38
C GLU A 193 1.19 -11.02 10.47
N LYS A 194 0.63 -11.00 11.69
CA LYS A 194 -0.83 -10.87 11.91
C LYS A 194 -1.39 -9.50 11.56
N LEU A 195 -0.62 -8.44 11.81
CA LEU A 195 -0.99 -7.05 11.51
C LEU A 195 -0.44 -6.58 10.16
N ALA A 196 0.23 -7.49 9.41
CA ALA A 196 0.97 -7.19 8.17
C ALA A 196 1.87 -5.95 8.29
N LEU A 197 2.57 -5.83 9.42
CA LEU A 197 3.54 -4.77 9.68
C LEU A 197 4.95 -5.27 9.37
N HIS A 198 5.81 -4.40 8.86
CA HIS A 198 7.17 -4.78 8.44
C HIS A 198 8.26 -4.18 9.33
N THR A 199 7.90 -3.21 10.17
CA THR A 199 8.85 -2.56 11.07
C THR A 199 8.32 -2.46 12.49
N ARG A 200 9.25 -2.47 13.46
CA ARG A 200 8.94 -2.23 14.86
C ARG A 200 8.31 -0.86 15.09
N LEU A 201 8.70 0.15 14.31
CA LEU A 201 8.14 1.50 14.40
C LEU A 201 6.66 1.52 14.04
N GLN A 202 6.24 0.69 13.09
CA GLN A 202 4.82 0.53 12.74
C GLN A 202 4.03 -0.11 13.88
N ILE A 203 4.60 -1.08 14.62
CA ILE A 203 3.97 -1.62 15.83
C ILE A 203 3.83 -0.52 16.89
N ALA A 204 4.86 0.30 17.10
CA ALA A 204 4.82 1.41 18.06
C ALA A 204 3.79 2.49 17.69
N ALA A 205 3.63 2.78 16.40
CA ALA A 205 2.59 3.68 15.91
C ALA A 205 1.19 3.10 16.10
N TYR A 206 1.03 1.80 15.87
CA TYR A 206 -0.22 1.05 16.07
C TYR A 206 -0.70 1.07 17.53
N SER A 207 0.20 0.91 18.50
CA SER A 207 -0.15 0.91 19.95
C SER A 207 -0.64 2.25 20.48
N ARG A 208 -0.45 3.35 19.75
CA ARG A 208 -0.86 4.71 20.15
C ARG A 208 -2.24 5.11 19.64
N ARG A 209 -2.92 4.23 18.93
CA ARG A 209 -4.29 4.42 18.44
C ARG A 209 -5.31 3.84 19.40
#